data_7a1eab9cf852e87239646d13bc369487
#
_entry.id   7a1eab9cf852e87239646d13bc369487
#
_cell.length_a   1.000
_cell.length_b   1.000
_cell.length_c   1.000
_cell.angle_alpha   90.00
_cell.angle_beta   90.00
_cell.angle_gamma   90.00
#
_symmetry.space_group_name_H-M   'P 1'
#
loop_
_entity.id
_entity.type
_entity.pdbx_description
1 polymer ?
#
loop_
_entity_poly.entity_id
_entity_poly.type
_entity_poly.pdbx_seq_one_letter_code
_entity_poly.pdbx_strand_id
1 'polypeptide(L)'
;DWFAPIVADAEAGFGGTLNVYELMRGMINAGAAGVHWEDQLGSEKKCGHLGGKVLIPTAQHIRTLNTARLAADVENVPSLIIARTDAEAATLITSDVDERDQPYITGERTAEGFYRVKNGIEPCIARAKAFAPYSDMIWMETSTPDLEVAKQFAEAVRAEYPDQMLSYNC
;
A
#
# COMPACT_ATOMS: atom_id res chain seq x y z
N ASP A 1 1.09 24.32 21.05
CA ASP A 1 0.65 24.05 19.70
C ASP A 1 -0.47 23.01 19.72
N TRP A 2 -1.61 23.34 19.08
CA TRP A 2 -2.82 22.53 19.21
C TRP A 2 -3.13 21.74 17.94
N PHE A 3 -2.23 21.79 16.96
CA PHE A 3 -2.43 21.09 15.70
C PHE A 3 -1.90 19.65 15.77
N ALA A 4 -2.80 18.68 15.58
CA ALA A 4 -2.41 17.30 15.41
C ALA A 4 -1.73 17.11 14.02
N PRO A 5 -0.71 16.24 13.90
CA PRO A 5 -0.16 15.88 12.62
C PRO A 5 -1.24 15.26 11.71
N ILE A 6 -1.24 15.67 10.43
CA ILE A 6 -2.18 15.15 9.43
C ILE A 6 -1.49 14.09 8.59
N VAL A 7 -2.07 12.90 8.55
CA VAL A 7 -1.75 11.87 7.56
C VAL A 7 -2.77 11.96 6.43
N ALA A 8 -2.31 12.28 5.24
CA ALA A 8 -3.16 12.47 4.07
C ALA A 8 -3.34 11.18 3.27
N ASP A 9 -4.50 11.03 2.64
CA ASP A 9 -4.83 9.93 1.75
C ASP A 9 -4.46 10.29 0.30
N ALA A 10 -3.49 9.60 -0.27
CA ALA A 10 -3.12 9.73 -1.68
C ALA A 10 -3.76 8.65 -2.57
N GLU A 11 -4.60 7.79 -1.99
CA GLU A 11 -5.18 6.66 -2.71
C GLU A 11 -4.09 5.87 -3.48
N ALA A 12 -4.32 5.55 -4.74
CA ALA A 12 -3.34 4.90 -5.62
C ALA A 12 -2.42 5.89 -6.38
N GLY A 13 -2.44 7.19 -6.03
CA GLY A 13 -1.59 8.23 -6.62
C GLY A 13 -2.14 8.92 -7.87
N PHE A 14 -3.39 8.63 -8.26
CA PHE A 14 -4.12 9.27 -9.38
C PHE A 14 -3.39 9.22 -10.73
N GLY A 15 -2.54 8.23 -10.96
CA GLY A 15 -1.83 8.07 -12.23
C GLY A 15 -0.47 7.38 -12.10
N GLY A 16 0.47 7.74 -12.96
CA GLY A 16 1.83 7.21 -12.94
C GLY A 16 2.75 7.95 -11.96
N THR A 17 4.06 7.66 -12.05
CA THR A 17 5.09 8.22 -11.15
C THR A 17 5.12 9.75 -11.13
N LEU A 18 4.89 10.42 -12.26
CA LEU A 18 4.84 11.89 -12.28
C LEU A 18 3.66 12.44 -11.48
N ASN A 19 2.50 11.79 -11.55
CA ASN A 19 1.34 12.16 -10.75
C ASN A 19 1.62 11.97 -9.26
N VAL A 20 2.24 10.86 -8.88
CA VAL A 20 2.65 10.58 -7.50
C VAL A 20 3.61 11.65 -6.97
N TYR A 21 4.62 12.02 -7.77
CA TYR A 21 5.59 13.05 -7.42
C TYR A 21 4.91 14.40 -7.13
N GLU A 22 4.08 14.87 -8.06
CA GLU A 22 3.39 16.16 -7.92
C GLU A 22 2.33 16.13 -6.81
N LEU A 23 1.63 15.00 -6.63
CA LEU A 23 0.67 14.84 -5.54
C LEU A 23 1.36 14.91 -4.18
N MET A 24 2.47 14.20 -4.01
CA MET A 24 3.25 14.24 -2.75
C MET A 24 3.74 15.64 -2.45
N ARG A 25 4.28 16.37 -3.44
CA ARG A 25 4.66 17.78 -3.29
C ARG A 25 3.49 18.65 -2.86
N GLY A 26 2.34 18.48 -3.50
CA GLY A 26 1.13 19.24 -3.16
C GLY A 26 0.68 19.00 -1.72
N MET A 27 0.71 17.75 -1.27
CA MET A 27 0.36 17.38 0.11
C MET A 27 1.35 17.93 1.14
N ILE A 28 2.64 17.87 0.86
CA ILE A 28 3.69 18.47 1.71
C ILE A 28 3.47 19.99 1.83
N ASN A 29 3.24 20.67 0.69
CA ASN A 29 3.00 22.10 0.67
C ASN A 29 1.70 22.50 1.38
N ALA A 30 0.71 21.60 1.45
CA ALA A 30 -0.51 21.77 2.24
C ALA A 30 -0.33 21.47 3.73
N GLY A 31 0.85 20.98 4.16
CA GLY A 31 1.19 20.73 5.56
C GLY A 31 0.97 19.29 6.03
N ALA A 32 0.84 18.31 5.14
CA ALA A 32 0.74 16.92 5.52
C ALA A 32 2.04 16.43 6.19
N ALA A 33 1.92 15.83 7.38
CA ALA A 33 3.02 15.23 8.12
C ALA A 33 3.39 13.83 7.62
N GLY A 34 2.45 13.16 6.99
CA GLY A 34 2.62 11.87 6.34
C GLY A 34 1.57 11.65 5.26
N VAL A 35 1.84 10.73 4.34
CA VAL A 35 0.94 10.39 3.24
C VAL A 35 0.91 8.88 3.07
N HIS A 36 -0.29 8.30 3.01
CA HIS A 36 -0.44 6.89 2.72
C HIS A 36 -0.79 6.64 1.25
N TRP A 37 -0.25 5.54 0.75
CA TRP A 37 -0.32 5.10 -0.64
C TRP A 37 -0.77 3.64 -0.67
N GLU A 38 -1.79 3.33 -1.45
CA GLU A 38 -2.34 1.98 -1.53
C GLU A 38 -1.97 1.26 -2.82
N ASP A 39 -1.90 -0.06 -2.76
CA ASP A 39 -1.49 -0.94 -3.87
C ASP A 39 -2.63 -1.34 -4.80
N GLN A 40 -3.71 -0.56 -4.83
CA GLN A 40 -4.82 -0.75 -5.75
C GLN A 40 -4.56 -0.11 -7.13
N LEU A 41 -5.20 -0.65 -8.16
CA LEU A 41 -5.30 0.00 -9.47
C LEU A 41 -6.21 1.24 -9.35
N GLY A 42 -5.69 2.41 -9.65
CA GLY A 42 -6.37 3.69 -9.42
C GLY A 42 -7.72 3.83 -10.14
N SER A 43 -7.86 3.27 -11.36
CA SER A 43 -9.12 3.30 -12.09
C SER A 43 -10.22 2.38 -11.50
N GLU A 44 -9.83 1.36 -10.74
CA GLU A 44 -10.73 0.35 -10.14
C GLU A 44 -10.74 0.42 -8.60
N LYS A 45 -10.22 1.50 -8.04
CA LYS A 45 -10.08 1.68 -6.60
C LYS A 45 -11.40 1.57 -5.88
N LYS A 46 -11.41 0.80 -4.78
CA LYS A 46 -12.56 0.63 -3.86
C LYS A 46 -12.16 1.02 -2.45
N CYS A 47 -13.15 1.50 -1.67
CA CYS A 47 -12.96 1.72 -0.23
C CYS A 47 -12.56 0.42 0.49
N GLY A 48 -11.88 0.56 1.63
CA GLY A 48 -11.30 -0.55 2.36
C GLY A 48 -12.22 -1.73 2.62
N HIS A 49 -13.47 -1.47 3.00
CA HIS A 49 -14.49 -2.48 3.31
C HIS A 49 -15.26 -3.02 2.09
N LEU A 50 -14.98 -2.51 0.87
CA LEU A 50 -15.67 -2.96 -0.35
C LEU A 50 -14.89 -4.07 -1.06
N GLY A 51 -15.62 -5.01 -1.66
CA GLY A 51 -15.06 -6.01 -2.55
C GLY A 51 -14.76 -5.49 -3.96
N GLY A 52 -14.10 -6.32 -4.78
CA GLY A 52 -13.79 -5.99 -6.18
C GLY A 52 -12.53 -5.16 -6.37
N LYS A 53 -11.65 -5.11 -5.38
CA LYS A 53 -10.34 -4.47 -5.46
C LYS A 53 -9.44 -5.17 -6.47
N VAL A 54 -8.68 -4.38 -7.22
CA VAL A 54 -7.67 -4.85 -8.17
C VAL A 54 -6.31 -4.34 -7.71
N LEU A 55 -5.38 -5.24 -7.43
CA LEU A 55 -4.01 -4.89 -7.06
C LEU A 55 -3.17 -4.52 -8.29
N ILE A 56 -2.17 -3.68 -8.07
CA ILE A 56 -1.04 -3.52 -8.98
C ILE A 56 0.11 -4.45 -8.54
N PRO A 57 1.05 -4.81 -9.44
CA PRO A 57 2.22 -5.58 -9.06
C PRO A 57 3.02 -4.94 -7.93
N THR A 58 3.59 -5.76 -7.05
CA THR A 58 4.41 -5.32 -5.91
C THR A 58 5.50 -4.33 -6.32
N ALA A 59 6.23 -4.59 -7.42
CA ALA A 59 7.25 -3.68 -7.94
C ALA A 59 6.68 -2.32 -8.39
N GLN A 60 5.45 -2.29 -8.89
CA GLN A 60 4.82 -1.04 -9.30
C GLN A 60 4.49 -0.18 -8.08
N HIS A 61 4.00 -0.78 -7.00
CA HIS A 61 3.75 -0.03 -5.76
C HIS A 61 5.05 0.45 -5.11
N ILE A 62 6.12 -0.34 -5.12
CA ILE A 62 7.45 0.10 -4.67
C ILE A 62 7.92 1.34 -5.45
N ARG A 63 7.67 1.42 -6.77
CA ARG A 63 7.97 2.64 -7.54
C ARG A 63 7.18 3.85 -7.06
N THR A 64 5.91 3.65 -6.68
CA THR A 64 5.08 4.70 -6.08
C THR A 64 5.70 5.20 -4.77
N LEU A 65 6.06 4.29 -3.86
CA LEU A 65 6.69 4.65 -2.57
C LEU A 65 8.03 5.38 -2.77
N ASN A 66 8.89 4.90 -3.66
CA ASN A 66 10.16 5.56 -3.99
C ASN A 66 9.94 6.95 -4.60
N THR A 67 8.92 7.11 -5.43
CA THR A 67 8.60 8.41 -6.04
C THR A 67 8.10 9.40 -4.99
N ALA A 68 7.26 8.95 -4.06
CA ALA A 68 6.81 9.76 -2.93
C ALA A 68 7.99 10.17 -2.02
N ARG A 69 8.90 9.24 -1.73
CA ARG A 69 10.13 9.54 -0.98
C ARG A 69 11.00 10.55 -1.70
N LEU A 70 11.22 10.39 -3.00
CA LEU A 70 11.98 11.36 -3.80
C LEU A 70 11.37 12.76 -3.72
N ALA A 71 10.05 12.88 -3.79
CA ALA A 71 9.39 14.18 -3.67
C ALA A 71 9.62 14.81 -2.27
N ALA A 72 9.51 14.02 -1.19
CA ALA A 72 9.79 14.48 0.16
C ALA A 72 11.26 14.92 0.34
N ASP A 73 12.19 14.17 -0.21
CA ASP A 73 13.63 14.49 -0.17
C ASP A 73 13.95 15.77 -0.94
N VAL A 74 13.34 15.96 -2.11
CA VAL A 74 13.52 17.19 -2.92
C VAL A 74 12.93 18.41 -2.23
N GLU A 75 11.76 18.28 -1.61
CA GLU A 75 11.14 19.34 -0.80
C GLU A 75 11.87 19.57 0.54
N ASN A 76 12.81 18.68 0.90
CA ASN A 76 13.57 18.71 2.15
C ASN A 76 12.66 18.71 3.40
N VAL A 77 11.61 17.90 3.37
CA VAL A 77 10.64 17.74 4.46
C VAL A 77 10.61 16.27 4.90
N PRO A 78 10.74 15.98 6.22
CA PRO A 78 10.72 14.60 6.73
C PRO A 78 9.28 14.06 6.83
N SER A 79 8.54 14.14 5.73
CA SER A 79 7.18 13.61 5.66
C SER A 79 7.21 12.09 5.64
N LEU A 80 6.33 11.46 6.42
CA LEU A 80 6.25 10.00 6.50
C LEU A 80 5.60 9.43 5.26
N ILE A 81 6.19 8.35 4.76
CA ILE A 81 5.64 7.55 3.67
C ILE A 81 5.02 6.29 4.28
N ILE A 82 3.71 6.12 4.08
CA ILE A 82 2.95 5.01 4.62
C ILE A 82 2.51 4.10 3.47
N ALA A 83 2.98 2.86 3.46
CA ALA A 83 2.57 1.86 2.50
C ALA A 83 1.31 1.14 3.00
N ARG A 84 0.21 1.27 2.26
CA ARG A 84 -1.01 0.52 2.52
C ARG A 84 -1.11 -0.66 1.56
N THR A 85 -1.48 -1.83 2.07
CA THR A 85 -1.86 -2.97 1.23
C THR A 85 -3.32 -3.34 1.43
N ASP A 86 -3.99 -3.59 0.32
CA ASP A 86 -5.38 -4.03 0.23
C ASP A 86 -5.51 -5.52 -0.12
N ALA A 87 -4.42 -6.27 -0.04
CA ALA A 87 -4.36 -7.68 -0.47
C ALA A 87 -5.20 -8.63 0.41
N GLU A 88 -5.67 -8.19 1.58
CA GLU A 88 -6.57 -8.98 2.43
C GLU A 88 -7.88 -9.29 1.71
N ALA A 89 -8.47 -8.32 1.01
CA ALA A 89 -9.76 -8.46 0.35
C ALA A 89 -9.66 -8.52 -1.19
N ALA A 90 -8.51 -8.15 -1.78
CA ALA A 90 -8.37 -8.09 -3.23
C ALA A 90 -8.27 -9.49 -3.86
N THR A 91 -9.05 -9.72 -4.89
CA THR A 91 -9.09 -11.00 -5.62
C THR A 91 -8.56 -10.91 -7.05
N LEU A 92 -8.09 -9.74 -7.45
CA LEU A 92 -7.58 -9.45 -8.80
C LEU A 92 -6.26 -8.70 -8.72
N ILE A 93 -5.42 -8.89 -9.76
CA ILE A 93 -4.19 -8.14 -10.00
C ILE A 93 -4.05 -7.83 -11.49
N THR A 94 -3.44 -6.69 -11.82
CA THR A 94 -3.31 -6.24 -13.21
C THR A 94 -2.33 -7.06 -14.05
N SER A 95 -1.31 -7.67 -13.45
CA SER A 95 -0.23 -8.38 -14.15
C SER A 95 0.43 -9.42 -13.26
N ASP A 96 1.00 -10.44 -13.89
CA ASP A 96 1.72 -11.55 -13.28
C ASP A 96 3.25 -11.43 -13.37
N VAL A 97 3.76 -10.25 -13.70
CA VAL A 97 5.19 -10.04 -13.99
C VAL A 97 6.10 -10.04 -12.76
N ASP A 98 5.55 -9.83 -11.57
CA ASP A 98 6.34 -9.76 -10.33
C ASP A 98 6.41 -11.14 -9.66
N GLU A 99 7.63 -11.64 -9.47
CA GLU A 99 7.88 -12.95 -8.86
C GLU A 99 7.32 -13.05 -7.43
N ARG A 100 7.22 -11.94 -6.70
CA ARG A 100 6.66 -11.90 -5.34
C ARG A 100 5.15 -12.11 -5.32
N ASP A 101 4.46 -11.76 -6.40
CA ASP A 101 3.02 -11.94 -6.54
C ASP A 101 2.64 -13.32 -7.10
N GLN A 102 3.55 -13.98 -7.82
CA GLN A 102 3.36 -15.28 -8.47
C GLN A 102 2.76 -16.38 -7.55
N PRO A 103 3.18 -16.55 -6.28
CA PRO A 103 2.64 -17.58 -5.40
C PRO A 103 1.14 -17.44 -5.13
N TYR A 104 0.59 -16.25 -5.33
CA TYR A 104 -0.82 -15.93 -5.06
C TYR A 104 -1.69 -15.92 -6.32
N ILE A 105 -1.10 -15.97 -7.52
CA ILE A 105 -1.83 -15.98 -8.79
C ILE A 105 -2.39 -17.36 -9.05
N THR A 106 -3.71 -17.44 -9.36
CA THR A 106 -4.41 -18.72 -9.56
C THR A 106 -4.26 -19.29 -10.97
N GLY A 107 -3.80 -18.49 -11.93
CA GLY A 107 -3.74 -18.84 -13.35
C GLY A 107 -5.00 -18.49 -14.15
N GLU A 108 -6.09 -18.12 -13.47
CA GLU A 108 -7.33 -17.68 -14.13
C GLU A 108 -7.28 -16.19 -14.46
N ARG A 109 -8.02 -15.80 -15.50
CA ARG A 109 -8.16 -14.40 -15.93
C ARG A 109 -9.62 -14.00 -16.05
N THR A 110 -9.89 -12.71 -15.83
CA THR A 110 -11.19 -12.10 -16.11
C THR A 110 -11.31 -11.73 -17.61
N ALA A 111 -12.52 -11.41 -18.04
CA ALA A 111 -12.76 -10.94 -19.42
C ALA A 111 -12.03 -9.64 -19.72
N GLU A 112 -11.83 -8.78 -18.72
CA GLU A 112 -11.07 -7.52 -18.81
C GLU A 112 -9.55 -7.75 -18.87
N GLY A 113 -9.09 -8.97 -18.60
CA GLY A 113 -7.69 -9.35 -18.68
C GLY A 113 -6.93 -9.29 -17.35
N PHE A 114 -7.58 -9.03 -16.22
CA PHE A 114 -6.96 -9.13 -14.89
C PHE A 114 -6.69 -10.59 -14.52
N TYR A 115 -5.65 -10.82 -13.74
CA TYR A 115 -5.38 -12.13 -13.15
C TYR A 115 -6.13 -12.29 -11.84
N ARG A 116 -6.64 -13.49 -11.55
CA ARG A 116 -7.22 -13.82 -10.25
C ARG A 116 -6.10 -14.14 -9.25
N VAL A 117 -6.25 -13.63 -8.03
CA VAL A 117 -5.29 -13.87 -6.94
C VAL A 117 -6.01 -14.42 -5.72
N LYS A 118 -5.28 -15.18 -4.92
CA LYS A 118 -5.66 -15.54 -3.56
C LYS A 118 -5.50 -14.30 -2.68
N ASN A 119 -6.52 -14.01 -1.92
CA ASN A 119 -6.54 -12.93 -0.92
C ASN A 119 -6.25 -13.47 0.49
N GLY A 120 -6.22 -12.58 1.48
CA GLY A 120 -6.03 -12.93 2.89
C GLY A 120 -4.73 -12.40 3.47
N ILE A 121 -4.37 -12.88 4.65
CA ILE A 121 -3.23 -12.35 5.41
C ILE A 121 -1.87 -12.67 4.78
N GLU A 122 -1.72 -13.83 4.15
CA GLU A 122 -0.45 -14.27 3.59
C GLU A 122 0.08 -13.32 2.48
N PRO A 123 -0.71 -12.93 1.45
CA PRO A 123 -0.28 -11.93 0.50
C PRO A 123 -0.07 -10.56 1.13
N CYS A 124 -0.82 -10.17 2.19
CA CYS A 124 -0.56 -8.94 2.93
C CYS A 124 0.82 -8.95 3.58
N ILE A 125 1.19 -10.03 4.26
CA ILE A 125 2.51 -10.18 4.90
C ILE A 125 3.62 -10.13 3.85
N ALA A 126 3.47 -10.83 2.74
CA ALA A 126 4.47 -10.82 1.67
C ALA A 126 4.69 -9.41 1.09
N ARG A 127 3.61 -8.68 0.82
CA ARG A 127 3.65 -7.30 0.33
C ARG A 127 4.21 -6.35 1.39
N ALA A 128 3.77 -6.46 2.64
CA ALA A 128 4.29 -5.66 3.74
C ALA A 128 5.82 -5.77 3.86
N LYS A 129 6.36 -6.98 3.84
CA LYS A 129 7.80 -7.22 3.86
C LYS A 129 8.51 -6.62 2.63
N ALA A 130 7.89 -6.69 1.46
CA ALA A 130 8.43 -6.06 0.26
C ALA A 130 8.41 -4.53 0.31
N PHE A 131 7.44 -3.93 1.01
CA PHE A 131 7.29 -2.48 1.15
C PHE A 131 8.11 -1.88 2.31
N ALA A 132 8.44 -2.68 3.33
CA ALA A 132 9.13 -2.22 4.53
C ALA A 132 10.41 -1.39 4.24
N PRO A 133 11.31 -1.79 3.30
CA PRO A 133 12.50 -1.00 2.99
C PRO A 133 12.22 0.37 2.35
N TYR A 134 10.98 0.62 1.90
CA TYR A 134 10.60 1.78 1.09
C TYR A 134 9.57 2.68 1.79
N SER A 135 9.20 2.36 3.03
CA SER A 135 8.19 3.09 3.79
C SER A 135 8.55 3.22 5.26
N ASP A 136 8.07 4.27 5.90
CA ASP A 136 8.26 4.51 7.34
C ASP A 136 7.25 3.71 8.17
N MET A 137 6.07 3.48 7.60
CA MET A 137 4.98 2.74 8.24
C MET A 137 4.27 1.86 7.22
N ILE A 138 3.74 0.73 7.67
CA ILE A 138 2.90 -0.16 6.87
C ILE A 138 1.51 -0.23 7.47
N TRP A 139 0.51 -0.14 6.60
CA TRP A 139 -0.89 -0.30 6.94
C TRP A 139 -1.48 -1.51 6.21
N MET A 140 -1.97 -2.47 6.97
CA MET A 140 -2.80 -3.55 6.44
C MET A 140 -4.26 -3.12 6.52
N GLU A 141 -4.87 -2.92 5.35
CA GLU A 141 -6.32 -2.65 5.27
C GLU A 141 -7.11 -3.94 5.40
N THR A 142 -8.14 -3.93 6.24
CA THR A 142 -9.03 -5.07 6.45
C THR A 142 -10.50 -4.68 6.33
N SER A 143 -11.33 -5.61 5.89
CA SER A 143 -12.77 -5.41 5.79
C SER A 143 -13.48 -5.46 7.15
N THR A 144 -12.93 -6.22 8.08
CA THR A 144 -13.45 -6.40 9.44
C THR A 144 -12.27 -6.43 10.42
N PRO A 145 -12.31 -5.67 11.52
CA PRO A 145 -11.27 -5.70 12.52
C PRO A 145 -11.16 -7.08 13.18
N ASP A 146 -9.95 -7.63 13.23
CA ASP A 146 -9.64 -8.89 13.91
C ASP A 146 -8.27 -8.79 14.60
N LEU A 147 -8.28 -8.88 15.93
CA LEU A 147 -7.06 -8.74 16.74
C LEU A 147 -6.04 -9.85 16.48
N GLU A 148 -6.49 -11.08 16.24
CA GLU A 148 -5.58 -12.21 16.01
C GLU A 148 -4.92 -12.10 14.65
N VAL A 149 -5.65 -11.66 13.63
CA VAL A 149 -5.09 -11.33 12.30
C VAL A 149 -4.09 -10.19 12.41
N ALA A 150 -4.41 -9.14 13.17
CA ALA A 150 -3.49 -8.01 13.40
C ALA A 150 -2.20 -8.44 14.10
N LYS A 151 -2.28 -9.32 15.12
CA LYS A 151 -1.11 -9.87 15.80
C LYS A 151 -0.25 -10.73 14.87
N GLN A 152 -0.86 -11.64 14.12
CA GLN A 152 -0.17 -12.49 13.15
C GLN A 152 0.58 -11.65 12.11
N PHE A 153 -0.05 -10.61 11.60
CA PHE A 153 0.58 -9.66 10.67
C PHE A 153 1.78 -8.97 11.32
N ALA A 154 1.59 -8.40 12.50
CA ALA A 154 2.63 -7.67 13.22
C ALA A 154 3.84 -8.55 13.56
N GLU A 155 3.60 -9.76 14.06
CA GLU A 155 4.66 -10.73 14.37
C GLU A 155 5.45 -11.13 13.13
N ALA A 156 4.77 -11.44 12.03
CA ALA A 156 5.39 -11.84 10.78
C ALA A 156 6.25 -10.74 10.14
N VAL A 157 5.79 -9.48 10.19
CA VAL A 157 6.56 -8.33 9.66
C VAL A 157 7.74 -8.01 10.57
N ARG A 158 7.53 -7.93 11.88
CA ARG A 158 8.58 -7.57 12.86
C ARG A 158 9.63 -8.65 13.06
N ALA A 159 9.35 -9.89 12.71
CA ALA A 159 10.37 -10.95 12.68
C ALA A 159 11.52 -10.62 11.72
N GLU A 160 11.26 -9.86 10.65
CA GLU A 160 12.25 -9.45 9.65
C GLU A 160 12.63 -7.97 9.78
N TYR A 161 11.66 -7.13 10.14
CA TYR A 161 11.80 -5.67 10.31
C TYR A 161 11.34 -5.27 11.72
N PRO A 162 12.16 -5.48 12.78
CA PRO A 162 11.72 -5.35 14.17
C PRO A 162 11.24 -3.94 14.55
N ASP A 163 11.80 -2.91 13.92
CA ASP A 163 11.47 -1.50 14.20
C ASP A 163 10.39 -0.93 13.28
N GLN A 164 9.80 -1.76 12.39
CA GLN A 164 8.78 -1.28 11.45
C GLN A 164 7.55 -0.77 12.19
N MET A 165 7.18 0.48 11.94
CA MET A 165 5.90 1.02 12.39
C MET A 165 4.75 0.39 11.61
N LEU A 166 3.68 0.05 12.33
CA LEU A 166 2.50 -0.59 11.75
C LEU A 166 1.25 0.21 12.10
N SER A 167 0.32 0.28 11.18
CA SER A 167 -1.02 0.84 11.34
C SER A 167 -2.07 -0.21 11.00
N TYR A 168 -3.20 -0.13 11.68
CA TYR A 168 -4.32 -1.03 11.50
C TYR A 168 -5.63 -0.25 11.68
N ASN A 169 -6.65 -0.56 10.86
CA ASN A 169 -7.98 0.04 10.99
C ASN A 169 -8.85 -0.77 11.96
N CYS A 170 -9.50 -0.07 12.90
CA CYS A 170 -10.38 -0.65 13.91
C CYS A 170 -11.85 -0.28 13.66
#